data_157bc0f44735c4abecf9289218624836
#
_entry.id   157bc0f44735c4abecf9289218624836
#
_cell.length_a   1.000
_cell.length_b   1.000
_cell.length_c   1.000
_cell.angle_alpha   90.00
_cell.angle_beta   90.00
_cell.angle_gamma   90.00
#
_symmetry.space_group_name_H-M   'P 1'
#
loop_
_entity.id
_entity.type
_entity.pdbx_description
1 polymer ?
#
loop_
_entity_poly.entity_id
_entity_poly.type
_entity_poly.pdbx_seq_one_letter_code
_entity_poly.pdbx_strand_id
1 'polypeptide(L)'
;MEAIKNFFKWLLAFIVFLLLCVGFVLLYSYPQLRDRGFFDYLRHQQNPESVELPTAEELTRCADTPFIMPTAGWVGVLYGDSILGTSNHSGLDIFGLEGNGVTPVYAAYDGYVTRLPEWVSAIIIRHPEDPLQPSRQIWTYYTHMGDQAGYSHIIDQIPPGTVELPVKQGALLGYQGDYNGQSWRPIDTHLHFSIVLDDGNGSFLNETDIANTIDPSPYLGMRLNASCADRPPMCRPDPFCPPLASR
;
A
#
# COMPACT_ATOMS: atom_id res chain seq x y z
N MET A 1 10.79 -25.17 51.26
CA MET A 1 10.97 -25.61 49.87
C MET A 1 9.65 -25.53 49.08
N GLU A 2 8.51 -25.93 49.66
CA GLU A 2 7.20 -25.93 48.97
C GLU A 2 6.66 -24.53 48.66
N ALA A 3 6.83 -23.54 49.57
CA ALA A 3 6.43 -22.17 49.35
C ALA A 3 7.16 -21.51 48.15
N ILE A 4 8.44 -21.83 47.97
CA ILE A 4 9.23 -21.34 46.86
C ILE A 4 8.76 -21.93 45.52
N LYS A 5 8.46 -23.24 45.50
CA LYS A 5 7.91 -23.89 44.30
C LYS A 5 6.53 -23.35 43.93
N ASN A 6 5.69 -23.04 44.89
CA ASN A 6 4.37 -22.44 44.64
C ASN A 6 4.52 -21.00 44.15
N PHE A 7 5.45 -20.20 44.68
CA PHE A 7 5.73 -18.87 44.17
C PHE A 7 6.14 -18.89 42.69
N PHE A 8 7.06 -19.79 42.32
CA PHE A 8 7.48 -19.89 40.90
C PHE A 8 6.36 -20.38 39.99
N LYS A 9 5.47 -21.25 40.44
CA LYS A 9 4.28 -21.67 39.66
C LYS A 9 3.31 -20.52 39.43
N TRP A 10 3.02 -19.73 40.44
CA TRP A 10 2.15 -18.56 40.30
C TRP A 10 2.77 -17.46 39.46
N LEU A 11 4.07 -17.22 39.58
CA LEU A 11 4.81 -16.28 38.77
C LEU A 11 4.78 -16.70 37.30
N LEU A 12 5.01 -17.97 36.98
CA LEU A 12 4.93 -18.49 35.62
C LEU A 12 3.52 -18.35 35.04
N ALA A 13 2.49 -18.72 35.83
CA ALA A 13 1.11 -18.57 35.41
C ALA A 13 0.74 -17.10 35.12
N PHE A 14 1.22 -16.18 35.94
CA PHE A 14 1.02 -14.75 35.73
C PHE A 14 1.71 -14.23 34.46
N ILE A 15 2.96 -14.67 34.20
CA ILE A 15 3.69 -14.31 32.97
C ILE A 15 2.94 -14.84 31.75
N VAL A 16 2.50 -16.11 31.77
CA VAL A 16 1.73 -16.69 30.66
C VAL A 16 0.42 -15.91 30.43
N PHE A 17 -0.29 -15.57 31.51
CA PHE A 17 -1.51 -14.77 31.42
C PHE A 17 -1.23 -13.39 30.80
N LEU A 18 -0.17 -12.69 31.22
CA LEU A 18 0.23 -11.41 30.63
C LEU A 18 0.55 -11.54 29.14
N LEU A 19 1.29 -12.57 28.73
CA LEU A 19 1.61 -12.83 27.32
C LEU A 19 0.35 -13.09 26.49
N LEU A 20 -0.60 -13.84 27.03
CA LEU A 20 -1.90 -14.07 26.38
C LEU A 20 -2.72 -12.77 26.26
N CYS A 21 -2.75 -11.94 27.30
CA CYS A 21 -3.40 -10.63 27.24
C CYS A 21 -2.76 -9.71 26.21
N VAL A 22 -1.42 -9.64 26.17
CA VAL A 22 -0.69 -8.86 25.16
C VAL A 22 -0.99 -9.40 23.77
N GLY A 23 -0.93 -10.73 23.58
CA GLY A 23 -1.28 -11.36 22.31
C GLY A 23 -2.71 -11.04 21.86
N PHE A 24 -3.68 -11.08 22.79
CA PHE A 24 -5.07 -10.73 22.52
C PHE A 24 -5.23 -9.26 22.14
N VAL A 25 -4.57 -8.34 22.88
CA VAL A 25 -4.58 -6.91 22.56
C VAL A 25 -3.96 -6.65 21.18
N LEU A 26 -2.83 -7.28 20.87
CA LEU A 26 -2.21 -7.18 19.56
C LEU A 26 -3.15 -7.67 18.46
N LEU A 27 -3.73 -8.85 18.58
CA LEU A 27 -4.68 -9.39 17.60
C LEU A 27 -5.94 -8.54 17.44
N TYR A 28 -6.39 -7.88 18.50
CA TYR A 28 -7.55 -7.00 18.47
C TYR A 28 -7.21 -5.62 17.87
N SER A 29 -6.04 -5.07 18.24
CA SER A 29 -5.59 -3.74 17.81
C SER A 29 -4.97 -3.72 16.42
N TYR A 30 -4.54 -4.88 15.89
CA TYR A 30 -3.93 -5.03 14.57
C TYR A 30 -4.78 -5.95 13.69
N PRO A 31 -5.73 -5.39 12.91
CA PRO A 31 -6.54 -6.18 11.96
C PRO A 31 -5.71 -7.04 11.03
N GLN A 32 -4.55 -6.56 10.59
CA GLN A 32 -3.61 -7.32 9.75
C GLN A 32 -3.06 -8.56 10.44
N LEU A 33 -2.77 -8.51 11.76
CA LEU A 33 -2.35 -9.69 12.54
C LEU A 33 -3.51 -10.66 12.76
N ARG A 34 -4.75 -10.19 12.72
CA ARG A 34 -5.94 -11.02 12.79
C ARG A 34 -6.28 -11.67 11.46
N ASP A 35 -5.85 -11.06 10.36
CA ASP A 35 -6.06 -11.56 9.02
C ASP A 35 -5.15 -12.77 8.75
N ARG A 36 -5.75 -13.88 8.33
CA ARG A 36 -4.99 -15.07 7.89
C ARG A 36 -4.01 -14.72 6.76
N GLY A 37 -4.35 -13.76 5.90
CA GLY A 37 -3.50 -13.29 4.81
C GLY A 37 -2.11 -12.82 5.26
N PHE A 38 -1.99 -12.16 6.41
CA PHE A 38 -0.68 -11.77 6.95
C PHE A 38 0.19 -12.97 7.34
N PHE A 39 -0.38 -13.99 7.98
CA PHE A 39 0.36 -15.21 8.32
C PHE A 39 0.69 -16.04 7.08
N ASP A 40 -0.18 -16.04 6.09
CA ASP A 40 0.06 -16.69 4.80
C ASP A 40 1.17 -15.97 4.03
N TYR A 41 1.22 -14.64 4.07
CA TYR A 41 2.32 -13.85 3.52
C TYR A 41 3.66 -14.20 4.20
N LEU A 42 3.72 -14.27 5.53
CA LEU A 42 4.94 -14.66 6.25
C LEU A 42 5.39 -16.10 5.91
N ARG A 43 4.45 -17.03 5.72
CA ARG A 43 4.77 -18.39 5.28
C ARG A 43 5.28 -18.41 3.86
N HIS A 44 4.64 -17.66 2.96
CA HIS A 44 5.08 -17.51 1.57
C HIS A 44 6.50 -16.97 1.49
N GLN A 45 6.83 -15.95 2.30
CA GLN A 45 8.19 -15.39 2.41
C GLN A 45 9.23 -16.44 2.82
N GLN A 46 8.86 -17.37 3.71
CA GLN A 46 9.74 -18.43 4.17
C GLN A 46 9.82 -19.62 3.19
N ASN A 47 8.72 -19.94 2.54
CA ASN A 47 8.61 -21.01 1.57
C ASN A 47 7.49 -20.69 0.56
N PRO A 48 7.82 -20.09 -0.61
CA PRO A 48 6.82 -19.68 -1.61
C PRO A 48 5.92 -20.82 -2.12
N GLU A 49 6.39 -22.05 -2.10
CA GLU A 49 5.60 -23.21 -2.54
C GLU A 49 4.55 -23.68 -1.49
N SER A 50 4.64 -23.20 -0.26
CA SER A 50 3.80 -23.66 0.84
C SER A 50 2.40 -23.03 0.89
N VAL A 51 2.25 -21.81 0.36
CA VAL A 51 1.00 -21.05 0.38
C VAL A 51 0.91 -20.17 -0.87
N GLU A 52 -0.21 -20.29 -1.58
CA GLU A 52 -0.58 -19.39 -2.65
C GLU A 52 -1.26 -18.15 -2.06
N LEU A 53 -0.71 -16.96 -2.34
CA LEU A 53 -1.30 -15.69 -1.92
C LEU A 53 -2.29 -15.19 -2.98
N PRO A 54 -3.47 -14.70 -2.59
CA PRO A 54 -4.40 -14.03 -3.51
C PRO A 54 -3.83 -12.67 -3.92
N THR A 55 -3.31 -12.61 -5.13
CA THR A 55 -2.66 -11.41 -5.68
C THR A 55 -3.57 -10.66 -6.65
N ALA A 56 -3.37 -9.36 -6.77
CA ALA A 56 -3.82 -8.59 -7.90
C ALA A 56 -2.85 -8.80 -9.08
N GLU A 57 -3.39 -8.80 -10.30
CA GLU A 57 -2.60 -8.83 -11.53
C GLU A 57 -2.45 -7.40 -12.05
N GLU A 58 -1.23 -7.05 -12.47
CA GLU A 58 -0.96 -5.76 -13.10
C GLU A 58 -1.79 -5.59 -14.37
N LEU A 59 -2.05 -4.35 -14.72
CA LEU A 59 -2.85 -3.93 -15.89
C LEU A 59 -4.30 -4.43 -15.88
N THR A 60 -4.75 -5.12 -14.81
CA THR A 60 -6.16 -5.51 -14.68
C THR A 60 -7.04 -4.27 -14.67
N ARG A 61 -8.03 -4.27 -15.56
CA ARG A 61 -9.08 -3.26 -15.62
C ARG A 61 -10.42 -3.91 -15.27
N CYS A 62 -11.06 -3.45 -14.23
CA CYS A 62 -12.45 -3.81 -13.96
C CYS A 62 -13.40 -3.07 -14.93
N ALA A 63 -14.51 -3.69 -15.27
CA ALA A 63 -15.50 -3.08 -16.16
C ALA A 63 -15.98 -1.72 -15.60
N ASP A 64 -16.12 -0.74 -16.46
CA ASP A 64 -16.63 0.60 -16.17
C ASP A 64 -15.79 1.42 -15.18
N THR A 65 -14.52 1.04 -14.95
CA THR A 65 -13.62 1.80 -14.08
C THR A 65 -12.50 2.47 -14.85
N PRO A 66 -12.06 3.67 -14.39
CA PRO A 66 -11.07 4.44 -15.14
C PRO A 66 -9.65 3.91 -14.99
N PHE A 67 -9.27 3.40 -13.81
CA PHE A 67 -7.89 3.00 -13.53
C PHE A 67 -7.68 1.51 -13.79
N ILE A 68 -6.46 1.18 -14.16
CA ILE A 68 -5.92 -0.18 -14.15
C ILE A 68 -5.12 -0.41 -12.87
N MET A 69 -4.99 -1.66 -12.45
CA MET A 69 -4.10 -2.05 -11.35
C MET A 69 -2.65 -1.72 -11.72
N PRO A 70 -1.95 -0.87 -10.95
CA PRO A 70 -0.65 -0.35 -11.34
C PRO A 70 0.49 -1.38 -11.26
N THR A 71 0.32 -2.47 -10.54
CA THR A 71 1.35 -3.49 -10.34
C THR A 71 0.74 -4.81 -9.89
N ALA A 72 1.47 -5.91 -10.06
CA ALA A 72 1.10 -7.20 -9.50
C ALA A 72 1.52 -7.31 -8.03
N GLY A 73 0.79 -8.14 -7.27
CA GLY A 73 1.19 -8.49 -5.92
C GLY A 73 0.04 -8.71 -4.95
N TRP A 74 0.39 -9.09 -3.73
CA TRP A 74 -0.55 -9.20 -2.63
C TRP A 74 -0.87 -7.80 -2.07
N VAL A 75 -2.15 -7.43 -2.05
CA VAL A 75 -2.59 -6.16 -1.44
C VAL A 75 -2.63 -6.34 0.08
N GLY A 76 -1.53 -6.00 0.73
CA GLY A 76 -1.31 -6.26 2.16
C GLY A 76 -1.82 -5.19 3.09
N VAL A 77 -1.69 -3.91 2.71
CA VAL A 77 -2.18 -2.77 3.49
C VAL A 77 -3.18 -1.99 2.63
N LEU A 78 -4.37 -1.82 3.17
CA LEU A 78 -5.50 -1.21 2.47
C LEU A 78 -5.61 0.28 2.80
N TYR A 79 -6.35 1.00 1.96
CA TYR A 79 -6.73 2.37 2.28
C TYR A 79 -7.51 2.43 3.59
N GLY A 80 -7.07 3.29 4.51
CA GLY A 80 -7.68 3.44 5.83
C GLY A 80 -7.26 2.39 6.86
N ASP A 81 -6.39 1.43 6.52
CA ASP A 81 -5.83 0.54 7.53
C ASP A 81 -5.07 1.32 8.60
N SER A 82 -5.24 0.90 9.85
CA SER A 82 -4.55 1.51 10.97
C SER A 82 -3.35 0.68 11.39
N ILE A 83 -2.16 1.17 11.07
CA ILE A 83 -0.92 0.59 11.56
C ILE A 83 -0.65 1.16 12.95
N LEU A 84 -0.65 0.30 13.98
CA LEU A 84 -0.40 0.66 15.39
C LEU A 84 -1.45 1.61 16.01
N GLY A 85 -2.60 1.86 15.36
CA GLY A 85 -3.65 2.74 15.89
C GLY A 85 -3.27 4.22 15.93
N THR A 86 -2.17 4.62 15.28
CA THR A 86 -1.63 5.99 15.33
C THR A 86 -1.94 6.82 14.09
N SER A 87 -2.12 6.17 12.94
CA SER A 87 -2.47 6.81 11.67
C SER A 87 -3.22 5.85 10.77
N ASN A 88 -4.06 6.38 9.89
CA ASN A 88 -4.68 5.60 8.85
C ASN A 88 -3.81 5.61 7.59
N HIS A 89 -3.69 4.47 6.94
CA HIS A 89 -2.94 4.33 5.69
C HIS A 89 -3.61 5.10 4.56
N SER A 90 -2.87 5.93 3.87
CA SER A 90 -3.36 6.90 2.89
C SER A 90 -3.46 6.34 1.46
N GLY A 91 -3.10 5.08 1.25
CA GLY A 91 -3.06 4.43 -0.06
C GLY A 91 -3.22 2.91 0.02
N LEU A 92 -2.57 2.22 -0.89
CA LEU A 92 -2.48 0.77 -0.95
C LEU A 92 -1.01 0.36 -0.93
N ASP A 93 -0.65 -0.64 -0.12
CA ASP A 93 0.65 -1.31 -0.25
C ASP A 93 0.44 -2.65 -0.95
N ILE A 94 1.05 -2.78 -2.12
CA ILE A 94 0.95 -3.94 -3.00
C ILE A 94 2.32 -4.61 -3.05
N PHE A 95 2.43 -5.75 -2.38
CA PHE A 95 3.67 -6.49 -2.19
C PHE A 95 3.93 -7.41 -3.37
N GLY A 96 4.96 -7.13 -4.15
CA GLY A 96 5.46 -8.05 -5.16
C GLY A 96 5.99 -9.32 -4.52
N LEU A 97 5.75 -10.46 -5.16
CA LEU A 97 6.21 -11.75 -4.66
C LEU A 97 7.60 -12.12 -5.21
N GLU A 98 8.15 -11.25 -6.03
CA GLU A 98 9.48 -11.36 -6.61
C GLU A 98 10.48 -10.46 -5.87
N GLY A 99 11.74 -10.53 -6.24
CA GLY A 99 12.78 -9.72 -5.62
C GLY A 99 12.68 -8.24 -5.92
N ASN A 100 13.43 -7.45 -5.15
CA ASN A 100 13.56 -6.01 -5.31
C ASN A 100 13.97 -5.64 -6.76
N GLY A 101 13.29 -4.69 -7.37
CA GLY A 101 13.54 -4.23 -8.73
C GLY A 101 13.03 -5.16 -9.84
N VAL A 102 12.15 -6.13 -9.55
CA VAL A 102 11.65 -7.12 -10.51
C VAL A 102 10.20 -6.87 -10.93
N THR A 103 9.28 -6.71 -9.97
CA THR A 103 7.86 -6.53 -10.26
C THR A 103 7.59 -5.15 -10.87
N PRO A 104 7.02 -5.07 -12.10
CA PRO A 104 6.85 -3.80 -12.80
C PRO A 104 5.74 -2.93 -12.19
N VAL A 105 5.89 -1.62 -12.36
CA VAL A 105 4.93 -0.59 -11.96
C VAL A 105 4.52 0.23 -13.17
N TYR A 106 3.22 0.36 -13.38
CA TYR A 106 2.62 1.03 -14.54
C TYR A 106 1.78 2.23 -14.15
N ALA A 107 1.63 3.21 -15.05
CA ALA A 107 0.71 4.32 -14.87
C ALA A 107 -0.74 3.82 -14.81
N ALA A 108 -1.43 4.07 -13.69
CA ALA A 108 -2.82 3.63 -13.50
C ALA A 108 -3.81 4.33 -14.43
N TYR A 109 -3.49 5.53 -14.90
CA TYR A 109 -4.31 6.35 -15.80
C TYR A 109 -3.45 7.32 -16.62
N ASP A 110 -4.01 7.90 -17.70
CA ASP A 110 -3.37 8.95 -18.52
C ASP A 110 -3.08 10.19 -17.67
N GLY A 111 -1.93 10.82 -17.87
CA GLY A 111 -1.59 12.04 -17.15
C GLY A 111 -0.21 12.59 -17.46
N TYR A 112 0.32 13.36 -16.53
CA TYR A 112 1.62 14.05 -16.65
C TYR A 112 2.47 13.71 -15.44
N VAL A 113 3.58 12.97 -15.66
CA VAL A 113 4.46 12.53 -14.57
C VAL A 113 5.45 13.63 -14.18
N THR A 114 5.61 13.79 -12.89
CA THR A 114 6.64 14.62 -12.26
C THR A 114 7.46 13.75 -11.30
N ARG A 115 8.79 13.93 -11.35
CA ARG A 115 9.73 13.37 -10.39
C ARG A 115 10.59 14.51 -9.86
N LEU A 116 10.43 14.84 -8.56
CA LEU A 116 11.23 15.90 -7.94
C LEU A 116 12.72 15.53 -7.93
N PRO A 117 13.65 16.51 -7.99
CA PRO A 117 15.07 16.23 -8.05
C PRO A 117 15.62 15.37 -6.91
N GLU A 118 15.03 15.49 -5.71
CA GLU A 118 15.40 14.76 -4.50
C GLU A 118 14.72 13.39 -4.38
N TRP A 119 13.76 13.07 -5.23
CA TRP A 119 13.02 11.80 -5.14
C TRP A 119 13.80 10.64 -5.75
N VAL A 120 14.28 9.76 -4.90
CA VAL A 120 14.98 8.53 -5.32
C VAL A 120 14.00 7.51 -5.87
N SER A 121 12.90 7.24 -5.13
CA SER A 121 12.01 6.12 -5.35
C SER A 121 10.55 6.50 -5.59
N ALA A 122 10.25 7.79 -5.76
CA ALA A 122 8.89 8.28 -5.90
C ALA A 122 8.69 9.07 -7.20
N ILE A 123 7.48 9.00 -7.71
CA ILE A 123 6.94 9.86 -8.77
C ILE A 123 5.49 10.19 -8.47
N ILE A 124 5.00 11.25 -9.09
CA ILE A 124 3.58 11.61 -9.03
C ILE A 124 3.07 11.92 -10.44
N ILE A 125 1.82 11.52 -10.73
CA ILE A 125 1.18 11.77 -12.01
C ILE A 125 -0.02 12.68 -11.79
N ARG A 126 -0.01 13.84 -12.43
CA ARG A 126 -1.13 14.77 -12.44
C ARG A 126 -2.19 14.32 -13.46
N HIS A 127 -3.44 14.29 -13.04
CA HIS A 127 -4.63 14.06 -13.86
C HIS A 127 -5.44 15.35 -13.86
N PRO A 128 -5.43 16.13 -14.96
CA PRO A 128 -6.10 17.45 -15.01
C PRO A 128 -7.59 17.38 -14.70
N GLU A 129 -8.21 16.23 -15.01
CA GLU A 129 -9.61 15.93 -14.71
C GLU A 129 -9.68 14.58 -14.00
N ASP A 130 -10.33 14.56 -12.84
CA ASP A 130 -10.67 13.32 -12.14
C ASP A 130 -11.73 12.57 -12.97
N PRO A 131 -11.46 11.33 -13.42
CA PRO A 131 -12.38 10.60 -14.26
C PRO A 131 -13.73 10.24 -13.59
N LEU A 132 -13.81 10.27 -12.26
CA LEU A 132 -15.05 10.09 -11.50
C LEU A 132 -15.70 11.41 -11.09
N GLN A 133 -14.94 12.51 -11.05
CA GLN A 133 -15.44 13.85 -10.73
C GLN A 133 -14.72 14.91 -11.56
N PRO A 134 -15.10 15.12 -12.85
CA PRO A 134 -14.34 15.95 -13.79
C PRO A 134 -14.12 17.41 -13.38
N SER A 135 -14.83 17.91 -12.39
CA SER A 135 -14.69 19.28 -11.88
C SER A 135 -13.46 19.51 -11.00
N ARG A 136 -12.69 18.46 -10.69
CA ARG A 136 -11.47 18.56 -9.88
C ARG A 136 -10.27 17.91 -10.57
N GLN A 137 -9.08 18.36 -10.21
CA GLN A 137 -7.81 17.74 -10.51
C GLN A 137 -7.43 16.77 -9.39
N ILE A 138 -6.79 15.67 -9.75
CA ILE A 138 -6.22 14.70 -8.80
C ILE A 138 -4.83 14.29 -9.24
N TRP A 139 -4.13 13.60 -8.33
CA TRP A 139 -2.79 13.08 -8.56
C TRP A 139 -2.74 11.61 -8.16
N THR A 140 -1.94 10.80 -8.86
CA THR A 140 -1.57 9.46 -8.37
C THR A 140 -0.11 9.43 -7.97
N TYR A 141 0.17 8.97 -6.76
CA TYR A 141 1.50 8.90 -6.18
C TYR A 141 1.97 7.46 -6.11
N TYR A 142 3.22 7.25 -6.50
CA TYR A 142 3.87 5.94 -6.57
C TYR A 142 5.19 6.05 -5.81
N THR A 143 5.43 5.21 -4.83
CA THR A 143 6.69 5.23 -4.09
C THR A 143 7.21 3.85 -3.71
N HIS A 144 8.39 3.81 -3.12
CA HIS A 144 9.23 2.65 -2.82
C HIS A 144 9.90 2.01 -4.06
N MET A 145 9.87 2.67 -5.22
CA MET A 145 10.57 2.22 -6.44
C MET A 145 12.08 2.51 -6.38
N GLY A 146 12.78 1.87 -5.44
CA GLY A 146 14.22 1.97 -5.26
C GLY A 146 14.71 0.97 -4.22
N ASP A 147 16.03 0.80 -4.10
CA ASP A 147 16.63 -0.08 -3.12
C ASP A 147 17.16 0.67 -1.88
N GLN A 148 17.50 -0.09 -0.84
CA GLN A 148 18.02 0.45 0.41
C GLN A 148 19.35 1.18 0.26
N ALA A 149 20.11 0.92 -0.80
CA ALA A 149 21.34 1.64 -1.11
C ALA A 149 21.07 3.01 -1.76
N GLY A 150 19.81 3.31 -2.08
CA GLY A 150 19.40 4.57 -2.69
C GLY A 150 19.47 4.55 -4.22
N TYR A 151 19.56 3.37 -4.85
CA TYR A 151 19.44 3.25 -6.30
C TYR A 151 17.97 3.24 -6.70
N SER A 152 17.63 4.06 -7.66
CA SER A 152 16.26 4.16 -8.18
C SER A 152 15.93 2.98 -9.09
N HIS A 153 14.70 2.48 -8.98
CA HIS A 153 14.09 1.52 -9.92
C HIS A 153 13.11 2.19 -10.90
N ILE A 154 13.03 3.53 -10.89
CA ILE A 154 12.29 4.31 -11.89
C ILE A 154 13.06 4.25 -13.20
N ILE A 155 12.35 4.09 -14.34
CA ILE A 155 12.98 3.99 -15.65
C ILE A 155 13.76 5.26 -16.02
N ASP A 156 14.80 5.10 -16.83
CA ASP A 156 15.71 6.19 -17.23
C ASP A 156 15.01 7.33 -17.99
N GLN A 157 13.85 7.06 -18.59
CA GLN A 157 13.02 8.06 -19.28
C GLN A 157 12.35 9.06 -18.33
N ILE A 158 12.36 8.79 -17.02
CA ILE A 158 11.82 9.66 -15.96
C ILE A 158 12.96 10.02 -14.99
N PRO A 159 13.98 10.78 -15.42
CA PRO A 159 15.09 11.15 -14.55
C PRO A 159 14.64 12.11 -13.43
N PRO A 160 15.42 12.24 -12.34
CA PRO A 160 15.19 13.27 -11.34
C PRO A 160 15.09 14.67 -11.97
N GLY A 161 14.10 15.46 -11.53
CA GLY A 161 13.80 16.77 -12.12
C GLY A 161 12.86 16.73 -13.33
N THR A 162 12.30 15.57 -13.69
CA THR A 162 11.24 15.49 -14.70
C THR A 162 10.01 16.27 -14.24
N VAL A 163 9.46 17.13 -15.11
CA VAL A 163 8.25 17.91 -14.85
C VAL A 163 7.26 17.73 -15.99
N GLU A 164 6.03 17.35 -15.67
CA GLU A 164 4.89 17.29 -16.59
C GLU A 164 5.14 16.48 -17.88
N LEU A 165 5.91 15.40 -17.79
CA LEU A 165 6.12 14.49 -18.93
C LEU A 165 4.82 13.69 -19.20
N PRO A 166 4.22 13.79 -20.41
CA PRO A 166 3.01 13.04 -20.72
C PRO A 166 3.22 11.53 -20.64
N VAL A 167 2.30 10.83 -19.96
CA VAL A 167 2.28 9.37 -19.89
C VAL A 167 0.89 8.84 -20.21
N LYS A 168 0.84 7.65 -20.80
CA LYS A 168 -0.39 6.92 -21.06
C LYS A 168 -0.62 5.84 -20.02
N GLN A 169 -1.88 5.55 -19.76
CA GLN A 169 -2.28 4.41 -18.96
C GLN A 169 -1.57 3.14 -19.45
N GLY A 170 -0.99 2.37 -18.52
CA GLY A 170 -0.21 1.17 -18.83
C GLY A 170 1.23 1.46 -19.27
N ALA A 171 1.69 2.71 -19.29
CA ALA A 171 3.11 3.01 -19.50
C ALA A 171 3.94 2.51 -18.30
N LEU A 172 5.06 1.85 -18.57
CA LEU A 172 6.00 1.43 -17.52
C LEU A 172 6.61 2.68 -16.85
N LEU A 173 6.61 2.68 -15.53
CA LEU A 173 7.16 3.75 -14.69
C LEU A 173 8.45 3.32 -13.99
N GLY A 174 8.54 2.05 -13.64
CA GLY A 174 9.64 1.47 -12.88
C GLY A 174 9.31 0.11 -12.34
N TYR A 175 9.94 -0.23 -11.22
CA TYR A 175 9.78 -1.52 -10.56
C TYR A 175 9.65 -1.31 -9.05
N GLN A 176 8.94 -2.22 -8.38
CA GLN A 176 8.79 -2.22 -6.91
C GLN A 176 10.15 -2.33 -6.22
N GLY A 177 10.27 -1.72 -5.06
CA GLY A 177 11.47 -1.72 -4.27
C GLY A 177 11.22 -1.69 -2.76
N ASP A 178 12.28 -1.51 -2.01
CA ASP A 178 12.29 -1.54 -0.54
C ASP A 178 12.85 -0.24 0.10
N TYR A 179 12.99 0.83 -0.69
CA TYR A 179 13.49 2.12 -0.21
C TYR A 179 12.39 2.93 0.49
N ASN A 180 12.61 3.28 1.75
CA ASN A 180 11.69 4.10 2.55
C ASN A 180 12.25 5.50 2.91
N GLY A 181 13.26 5.96 2.19
CA GLY A 181 13.96 7.21 2.51
C GLY A 181 15.05 7.08 3.57
N GLN A 182 15.24 5.89 4.16
CA GLN A 182 16.21 5.64 5.24
C GLN A 182 16.88 4.27 5.05
N SER A 183 18.14 4.24 4.67
CA SER A 183 18.89 3.00 4.38
C SER A 183 19.02 2.04 5.58
N TRP A 184 18.83 2.53 6.81
CA TRP A 184 18.93 1.73 8.03
C TRP A 184 17.63 1.02 8.44
N ARG A 185 16.51 1.31 7.78
CA ARG A 185 15.19 0.74 8.10
C ARG A 185 14.59 0.08 6.87
N PRO A 186 14.96 -1.17 6.58
CA PRO A 186 14.39 -1.90 5.46
C PRO A 186 12.88 -2.08 5.62
N ILE A 187 12.20 -2.07 4.50
CA ILE A 187 10.80 -2.47 4.35
C ILE A 187 10.73 -3.63 3.37
N ASP A 188 9.65 -4.39 3.40
CA ASP A 188 9.43 -5.43 2.39
C ASP A 188 9.21 -4.76 1.02
N THR A 189 9.63 -5.45 -0.06
CA THR A 189 9.44 -4.98 -1.44
C THR A 189 7.97 -4.81 -1.75
N HIS A 190 7.55 -3.58 -2.07
CA HIS A 190 6.17 -3.26 -2.44
C HIS A 190 6.08 -1.95 -3.22
N LEU A 191 4.93 -1.72 -3.82
CA LEU A 191 4.49 -0.40 -4.27
C LEU A 191 3.53 0.18 -3.24
N HIS A 192 3.81 1.39 -2.73
CA HIS A 192 2.78 2.24 -2.14
C HIS A 192 2.16 3.08 -3.23
N PHE A 193 0.82 2.98 -3.38
CA PHE A 193 0.02 3.70 -4.37
C PHE A 193 -1.08 4.49 -3.69
N SER A 194 -1.18 5.80 -3.94
CA SER A 194 -2.25 6.64 -3.41
C SER A 194 -2.82 7.59 -4.46
N ILE A 195 -4.07 8.02 -4.26
CA ILE A 195 -4.73 9.07 -5.04
C ILE A 195 -4.78 10.32 -4.16
N VAL A 196 -4.12 11.38 -4.58
CA VAL A 196 -3.89 12.59 -3.78
C VAL A 196 -4.73 13.74 -4.32
N LEU A 197 -5.27 14.55 -3.42
CA LEU A 197 -6.02 15.75 -3.75
C LEU A 197 -5.09 16.88 -4.20
N ASP A 198 -5.63 17.75 -5.05
CA ASP A 198 -5.02 19.03 -5.42
C ASP A 198 -5.30 20.09 -4.35
N ASP A 199 -4.38 21.02 -4.16
CA ASP A 199 -4.52 22.15 -3.23
C ASP A 199 -5.41 23.29 -3.74
N GLY A 200 -5.97 23.13 -4.95
CA GLY A 200 -6.75 24.13 -5.67
C GLY A 200 -5.92 25.14 -6.44
N ASN A 201 -4.57 25.03 -6.43
CA ASN A 201 -3.63 25.88 -7.14
C ASN A 201 -2.74 25.11 -8.12
N GLY A 202 -3.05 23.83 -8.34
CA GLY A 202 -2.31 22.97 -9.26
C GLY A 202 -1.12 22.25 -8.61
N SER A 203 -1.11 22.11 -7.28
CA SER A 203 -0.10 21.34 -6.54
C SER A 203 -0.76 20.23 -5.75
N PHE A 204 -0.05 19.11 -5.59
CA PHE A 204 -0.53 18.00 -4.76
C PHE A 204 -0.38 18.30 -3.27
N LEU A 205 -1.36 17.85 -2.49
CA LEU A 205 -1.31 17.91 -1.03
C LEU A 205 -0.37 16.84 -0.45
N ASN A 206 -0.08 16.94 0.85
CA ASN A 206 0.75 15.94 1.54
C ASN A 206 0.01 14.61 1.65
N GLU A 207 0.48 13.59 0.96
CA GLU A 207 -0.13 12.26 0.87
C GLU A 207 -0.09 11.47 2.19
N THR A 208 0.80 11.82 3.13
CA THR A 208 0.89 11.13 4.43
C THR A 208 -0.30 11.42 5.34
N ASP A 209 -1.11 12.42 5.02
CA ASP A 209 -2.38 12.70 5.69
C ASP A 209 -3.52 12.10 4.86
N ILE A 210 -4.24 11.14 5.41
CA ILE A 210 -5.37 10.49 4.73
C ILE A 210 -6.48 11.47 4.34
N ALA A 211 -6.62 12.60 5.02
CA ALA A 211 -7.57 13.66 4.66
C ALA A 211 -7.26 14.30 3.30
N ASN A 212 -6.03 14.18 2.82
CA ASN A 212 -5.54 14.67 1.55
C ASN A 212 -5.61 13.62 0.43
N THR A 213 -6.15 12.44 0.71
CA THR A 213 -6.19 11.31 -0.23
C THR A 213 -7.60 10.81 -0.48
N ILE A 214 -7.75 10.00 -1.49
CA ILE A 214 -9.03 9.47 -1.94
C ILE A 214 -8.98 7.94 -1.91
N ASP A 215 -10.07 7.31 -1.48
CA ASP A 215 -10.24 5.86 -1.56
C ASP A 215 -10.07 5.37 -3.01
N PRO A 216 -9.09 4.52 -3.30
CA PRO A 216 -8.84 4.01 -4.65
C PRO A 216 -9.88 2.97 -5.13
N SER A 217 -10.73 2.46 -4.23
CA SER A 217 -11.68 1.39 -4.54
C SER A 217 -12.58 1.69 -5.75
N PRO A 218 -13.23 2.87 -5.85
CA PRO A 218 -14.07 3.19 -7.00
C PRO A 218 -13.30 3.33 -8.31
N TYR A 219 -12.03 3.77 -8.24
CA TYR A 219 -11.19 3.97 -9.43
C TYR A 219 -10.70 2.66 -10.03
N LEU A 220 -10.38 1.69 -9.17
CA LEU A 220 -9.89 0.36 -9.55
C LEU A 220 -11.01 -0.67 -9.70
N GLY A 221 -12.24 -0.37 -9.24
CA GLY A 221 -13.36 -1.29 -9.30
C GLY A 221 -13.25 -2.50 -8.36
N MET A 222 -12.53 -2.35 -7.28
CA MET A 222 -12.27 -3.39 -6.26
C MET A 222 -12.52 -2.80 -4.87
N ARG A 223 -12.85 -3.64 -3.89
CA ARG A 223 -12.99 -3.19 -2.50
C ARG A 223 -11.65 -3.24 -1.79
N LEU A 224 -10.96 -2.11 -1.79
CA LEU A 224 -9.58 -1.95 -1.30
C LEU A 224 -9.48 -1.02 -0.08
N ASN A 225 -10.62 -0.75 0.56
CA ASN A 225 -10.72 0.06 1.77
C ASN A 225 -10.91 -0.85 2.99
N ALA A 226 -10.25 -0.56 4.09
CA ALA A 226 -10.30 -1.32 5.34
C ALA A 226 -11.71 -1.47 5.93
N SER A 227 -12.65 -0.58 5.54
CA SER A 227 -14.05 -0.66 5.97
C SER A 227 -14.86 -1.77 5.30
N CYS A 228 -14.43 -2.27 4.11
CA CYS A 228 -15.18 -3.27 3.35
C CYS A 228 -14.35 -4.17 2.44
N ALA A 229 -13.07 -4.32 2.70
CA ALA A 229 -12.15 -5.04 1.83
C ALA A 229 -12.59 -6.46 1.46
N ASP A 230 -12.40 -6.80 0.19
CA ASP A 230 -12.47 -8.17 -0.32
C ASP A 230 -11.06 -8.79 -0.35
N ARG A 231 -10.98 -10.04 0.03
CA ARG A 231 -9.74 -10.83 -0.13
C ARG A 231 -10.09 -12.18 -0.75
N PRO A 232 -9.60 -12.50 -1.94
CA PRO A 232 -8.68 -11.74 -2.80
C PRO A 232 -9.31 -10.48 -3.43
N PRO A 233 -8.49 -9.49 -3.85
CA PRO A 233 -8.98 -8.31 -4.56
C PRO A 233 -9.57 -8.76 -5.92
N MET A 234 -10.84 -8.43 -6.14
CA MET A 234 -11.56 -8.82 -7.36
C MET A 234 -12.43 -7.67 -7.84
N CYS A 235 -12.64 -7.60 -9.14
CA CYS A 235 -13.60 -6.66 -9.72
C CYS A 235 -14.99 -6.84 -9.13
N ARG A 236 -15.63 -5.72 -8.78
CA ARG A 236 -16.97 -5.67 -8.20
C ARG A 236 -17.86 -4.71 -8.98
N PRO A 237 -19.14 -5.05 -9.20
CA PRO A 237 -20.09 -4.10 -9.76
C PRO A 237 -20.40 -2.93 -8.82
N ASP A 238 -20.16 -3.11 -7.52
CA ASP A 238 -20.27 -2.09 -6.47
C ASP A 238 -18.98 -2.07 -5.65
N PRO A 239 -17.98 -1.26 -6.06
CA PRO A 239 -16.71 -1.15 -5.36
C PRO A 239 -16.74 -0.13 -4.20
N PHE A 240 -17.86 0.56 -3.99
CA PHE A 240 -17.95 1.58 -2.96
C PHE A 240 -17.97 0.98 -1.55
N CYS A 241 -17.13 1.54 -0.69
CA CYS A 241 -17.06 1.18 0.71
C CYS A 241 -17.74 2.23 1.58
N PRO A 242 -18.29 1.85 2.77
CA PRO A 242 -18.69 2.84 3.75
C PRO A 242 -17.55 3.80 4.09
N PRO A 243 -17.83 5.07 4.42
CA PRO A 243 -16.80 5.98 4.92
C PRO A 243 -16.06 5.36 6.10
N LEU A 244 -14.75 5.63 6.20
CA LEU A 244 -13.97 5.26 7.36
C LEU A 244 -14.62 5.88 8.61
N ALA A 245 -14.79 5.08 9.67
CA ALA A 245 -15.29 5.60 10.92
C ALA A 245 -14.35 6.71 11.43
N SER A 246 -14.89 7.89 11.72
CA SER A 246 -14.15 8.96 12.39
C SER A 246 -13.67 8.43 13.74
N ARG A 247 -12.38 8.39 13.94
CA ARG A 247 -11.78 8.09 15.25
C ARG A 247 -11.63 9.33 16.09
#